data_103a02336bfad5af1156c0a1fe56fa8b
#
_entry.id   103a02336bfad5af1156c0a1fe56fa8b
#
_cell.length_a   1.000
_cell.length_b   1.000
_cell.length_c   1.000
_cell.angle_alpha   90.00
_cell.angle_beta   90.00
_cell.angle_gamma   90.00
#
_symmetry.space_group_name_H-M   'P 1'
#
loop_
_entity.id
_entity.type
_entity.pdbx_description
1 polymer ?
#
loop_
_entity_poly.entity_id
_entity_poly.type
_entity_poly.pdbx_seq_one_letter_code
_entity_poly.pdbx_strand_id
1 'polypeptide(L)'
;EEYAKTLPNVAYASQQLFTCSQDSQDMMKEVIKEKGLNRVVVAACTPKTHEPIFQDTMQACGVNKYLFEMANIRNQDSWVHPEDGETATEKASDLVRMSVARATTLHPLHERKIPVIQIGLVIGGGISGMNAALGLADQGYAVVLIEKEAELGGLANRLTATIEGADIAKYLGDLVSRVTAHEKIEVITNALVVGYSGFKGNFTTEIMVGPDMEQRKIEHGVVVLATGAHEYRPKEYLYGDDPRVMTQLELADRMKKGELDEPQQVVMIQCIGSRNEENPNCSRVCCQTAIKNALHIKKKYPNAEIFVLYRDIRTYGLLEDYYTEARRQGVFFFRFDPEDPPVAEAATDGIEVTFTDHVLNRKLNVSTDLLVLSAGMEAEDTEELSTIVKLARTPEGYFMEAHVKLRPVDMATEGIFVCGTAHSPKLISESIAQAYAAASRAVTFLAQDYLTLSAVTARVEADKCASCLICVRSCPYDVPKINADGVSEIDEALCNGCGECVTGCAEGALQIIDGKAKMVNEMFCDGFGDCIGSCPTGALKIVEREAEAFDEDATLEH
;
A
#
# COMPACT_ATOMS: atom_id res chain seq x y z
N GLU A 1 1.77 -28.96 -32.13
CA GLU A 1 2.91 -29.87 -32.15
C GLU A 1 3.46 -30.06 -33.56
N GLU A 2 2.65 -30.47 -34.54
CA GLU A 2 3.08 -30.71 -35.91
C GLU A 2 3.79 -29.47 -36.50
N TYR A 3 3.17 -28.29 -36.40
CA TYR A 3 3.77 -27.05 -36.87
C TYR A 3 5.11 -26.75 -36.17
N ALA A 4 5.19 -26.93 -34.86
CA ALA A 4 6.43 -26.65 -34.11
C ALA A 4 7.60 -27.51 -34.57
N LYS A 5 7.35 -28.76 -34.99
CA LYS A 5 8.37 -29.67 -35.56
C LYS A 5 8.96 -29.19 -36.89
N THR A 6 8.24 -28.34 -37.63
CA THR A 6 8.69 -27.78 -38.90
C THR A 6 9.61 -26.57 -38.73
N LEU A 7 9.65 -25.99 -37.54
CA LEU A 7 10.42 -24.77 -37.30
C LEU A 7 11.93 -25.07 -37.20
N PRO A 8 12.79 -24.17 -37.71
CA PRO A 8 14.23 -24.32 -37.59
C PRO A 8 14.67 -24.33 -36.12
N ASN A 9 15.70 -25.09 -35.81
CA ASN A 9 16.29 -25.27 -34.48
C ASN A 9 15.38 -25.97 -33.43
N VAL A 10 14.23 -26.50 -33.82
CA VAL A 10 13.40 -27.34 -32.96
C VAL A 10 13.85 -28.80 -33.13
N ALA A 11 14.50 -29.32 -32.08
CA ALA A 11 14.98 -30.72 -32.08
C ALA A 11 13.91 -31.70 -31.55
N TYR A 12 12.95 -31.21 -30.76
CA TYR A 12 11.87 -32.00 -30.18
C TYR A 12 10.66 -31.14 -29.93
N ALA A 13 9.46 -31.66 -30.14
CA ALA A 13 8.20 -31.06 -29.76
C ALA A 13 7.21 -32.13 -29.31
N SER A 14 6.47 -31.86 -28.26
CA SER A 14 5.41 -32.72 -27.74
C SER A 14 4.24 -31.91 -27.21
N GLN A 15 3.10 -32.54 -27.18
CA GLN A 15 1.87 -31.97 -26.61
C GLN A 15 1.65 -32.55 -25.21
N GLN A 16 1.24 -31.69 -24.29
CA GLN A 16 0.92 -32.04 -22.92
C GLN A 16 -0.51 -31.59 -22.57
N LEU A 17 -1.25 -32.38 -21.83
CA LEU A 17 -2.60 -32.03 -21.43
C LEU A 17 -2.58 -30.90 -20.38
N PHE A 18 -1.68 -30.99 -19.41
CA PHE A 18 -1.45 -29.98 -18.38
C PHE A 18 0.05 -29.73 -18.23
N THR A 19 0.60 -28.84 -19.02
CA THR A 19 2.05 -28.61 -19.10
C THR A 19 2.70 -28.24 -17.76
N CYS A 20 1.96 -27.54 -16.85
CA CYS A 20 2.45 -27.16 -15.53
C CYS A 20 2.28 -28.25 -14.45
N SER A 21 1.69 -29.43 -14.77
CA SER A 21 1.57 -30.53 -13.82
C SER A 21 2.94 -31.15 -13.51
N GLN A 22 3.05 -31.80 -12.35
CA GLN A 22 4.28 -32.45 -11.91
C GLN A 22 4.74 -33.51 -12.92
N ASP A 23 3.81 -34.35 -13.41
CA ASP A 23 4.10 -35.39 -14.39
C ASP A 23 4.69 -34.82 -15.68
N SER A 24 4.14 -33.71 -16.18
CA SER A 24 4.63 -33.03 -17.37
C SER A 24 6.02 -32.40 -17.16
N GLN A 25 6.27 -31.83 -15.97
CA GLN A 25 7.59 -31.31 -15.60
C GLN A 25 8.63 -32.44 -15.51
N ASP A 26 8.27 -33.57 -14.93
CA ASP A 26 9.17 -34.72 -14.79
C ASP A 26 9.51 -35.31 -16.19
N MET A 27 8.51 -35.46 -17.06
CA MET A 27 8.75 -35.84 -18.45
C MET A 27 9.61 -34.81 -19.19
N MET A 28 9.40 -33.53 -18.99
CA MET A 28 10.25 -32.47 -19.56
C MET A 28 11.70 -32.62 -19.11
N LYS A 29 11.96 -32.92 -17.84
CA LYS A 29 13.32 -33.17 -17.33
C LYS A 29 13.99 -34.38 -17.97
N GLU A 30 13.23 -35.45 -18.22
CA GLU A 30 13.72 -36.65 -18.90
C GLU A 30 14.11 -36.34 -20.33
N VAL A 31 13.22 -35.68 -21.08
CA VAL A 31 13.45 -35.32 -22.49
C VAL A 31 14.62 -34.36 -22.66
N ILE A 32 14.72 -33.33 -21.78
CA ILE A 32 15.85 -32.40 -21.81
C ILE A 32 17.18 -33.14 -21.69
N LYS A 33 17.27 -34.09 -20.75
CA LYS A 33 18.48 -34.90 -20.52
C LYS A 33 18.74 -35.88 -21.65
N GLU A 34 17.70 -36.61 -22.08
CA GLU A 34 17.82 -37.64 -23.15
C GLU A 34 18.27 -37.01 -24.47
N LYS A 35 17.67 -35.88 -24.84
CA LYS A 35 17.93 -35.22 -26.13
C LYS A 35 19.07 -34.19 -26.08
N GLY A 36 19.62 -33.92 -24.89
CA GLY A 36 20.65 -32.90 -24.71
C GLY A 36 20.18 -31.48 -25.07
N LEU A 37 18.91 -31.17 -24.74
CA LEU A 37 18.32 -29.88 -25.11
C LEU A 37 18.95 -28.76 -24.27
N ASN A 38 19.23 -27.63 -24.89
CA ASN A 38 19.87 -26.49 -24.26
C ASN A 38 18.94 -25.27 -24.14
N ARG A 39 17.74 -25.32 -24.72
CA ARG A 39 16.69 -24.31 -24.63
C ARG A 39 15.33 -24.99 -24.64
N VAL A 40 14.35 -24.36 -23.98
CA VAL A 40 12.98 -24.86 -23.93
C VAL A 40 12.01 -23.70 -24.22
N VAL A 41 11.01 -23.99 -25.07
CA VAL A 41 9.88 -23.11 -25.31
C VAL A 41 8.61 -23.82 -24.85
N VAL A 42 7.82 -23.17 -23.99
CA VAL A 42 6.52 -23.68 -23.55
C VAL A 42 5.41 -22.80 -24.13
N ALA A 43 4.59 -23.39 -25.00
CA ALA A 43 3.40 -22.72 -25.54
C ALA A 43 2.17 -23.06 -24.67
N ALA A 44 1.76 -22.16 -23.80
CA ALA A 44 0.69 -22.39 -22.85
C ALA A 44 0.03 -21.07 -22.36
N CYS A 45 -0.06 -20.90 -21.05
CA CYS A 45 -0.65 -19.74 -20.41
C CYS A 45 0.34 -18.56 -20.24
N THR A 46 -0.01 -17.57 -19.40
CA THR A 46 0.82 -16.39 -19.19
C THR A 46 2.13 -16.70 -18.46
N PRO A 47 3.27 -16.18 -18.93
CA PRO A 47 4.54 -16.27 -18.21
C PRO A 47 4.50 -15.63 -16.81
N LYS A 48 3.71 -14.56 -16.63
CA LYS A 48 3.58 -13.84 -15.33
C LYS A 48 3.31 -14.76 -14.14
N THR A 49 2.66 -15.89 -14.37
CA THR A 49 2.27 -16.82 -13.29
C THR A 49 3.10 -18.09 -13.28
N HIS A 50 3.46 -18.62 -14.46
CA HIS A 50 3.97 -19.99 -14.60
C HIS A 50 5.42 -20.08 -15.05
N GLU A 51 6.05 -19.00 -15.47
CA GLU A 51 7.46 -18.99 -15.87
C GLU A 51 8.40 -19.56 -14.81
N PRO A 52 8.26 -19.19 -13.50
CA PRO A 52 9.15 -19.71 -12.44
C PRO A 52 9.14 -21.24 -12.35
N ILE A 53 7.98 -21.88 -12.50
CA ILE A 53 7.86 -23.36 -12.42
C ILE A 53 8.71 -24.05 -13.48
N PHE A 54 8.70 -23.53 -14.71
CA PHE A 54 9.48 -24.08 -15.81
C PHE A 54 10.96 -23.73 -15.70
N GLN A 55 11.28 -22.54 -15.20
CA GLN A 55 12.65 -22.15 -14.89
C GLN A 55 13.28 -23.06 -13.82
N ASP A 56 12.54 -23.42 -12.79
CA ASP A 56 12.98 -24.40 -11.77
C ASP A 56 13.16 -25.80 -12.40
N THR A 57 12.28 -26.19 -13.32
CA THR A 57 12.41 -27.44 -14.08
C THR A 57 13.70 -27.47 -14.90
N MET A 58 14.05 -26.36 -15.56
CA MET A 58 15.32 -26.20 -16.30
C MET A 58 16.53 -26.34 -15.38
N GLN A 59 16.53 -25.64 -14.24
CA GLN A 59 17.62 -25.72 -13.26
C GLN A 59 17.81 -27.14 -12.71
N ALA A 60 16.73 -27.86 -12.45
CA ALA A 60 16.78 -29.26 -12.01
C ALA A 60 17.43 -30.20 -13.03
N CYS A 61 17.50 -29.79 -14.29
CA CYS A 61 18.21 -30.50 -15.35
C CYS A 61 19.65 -30.02 -15.56
N GLY A 62 20.12 -29.02 -14.82
CA GLY A 62 21.44 -28.40 -15.02
C GLY A 62 21.49 -27.43 -16.20
N VAL A 63 20.34 -27.02 -16.74
CA VAL A 63 20.25 -26.03 -17.83
C VAL A 63 19.99 -24.65 -17.19
N ASN A 64 20.64 -23.62 -17.74
CA ASN A 64 20.45 -22.26 -17.23
C ASN A 64 18.99 -21.82 -17.42
N LYS A 65 18.34 -21.36 -16.34
CA LYS A 65 16.91 -21.04 -16.33
C LYS A 65 16.51 -19.90 -17.28
N TYR A 66 17.44 -19.05 -17.67
CA TYR A 66 17.22 -17.94 -18.61
C TYR A 66 17.28 -18.37 -20.09
N LEU A 67 17.56 -19.64 -20.36
CA LEU A 67 17.44 -20.23 -21.69
C LEU A 67 16.04 -20.80 -21.95
N PHE A 68 15.04 -20.22 -21.32
CA PHE A 68 13.63 -20.57 -21.36
C PHE A 68 12.80 -19.43 -21.97
N GLU A 69 11.82 -19.77 -22.78
CA GLU A 69 10.87 -18.84 -23.38
C GLU A 69 9.44 -19.38 -23.26
N MET A 70 8.45 -18.50 -23.15
CA MET A 70 7.06 -18.90 -23.01
C MET A 70 6.14 -18.17 -23.99
N ALA A 71 5.55 -18.90 -24.92
CA ALA A 71 4.53 -18.41 -25.84
C ALA A 71 3.16 -18.41 -25.14
N ASN A 72 2.58 -17.24 -24.93
CA ASN A 72 1.27 -17.10 -24.27
C ASN A 72 0.13 -17.31 -25.28
N ILE A 73 -0.16 -18.56 -25.63
CA ILE A 73 -1.24 -18.93 -26.55
C ILE A 73 -2.63 -19.00 -25.90
N ARG A 74 -2.73 -18.82 -24.57
CA ARG A 74 -4.01 -18.76 -23.87
C ARG A 74 -4.57 -17.34 -23.83
N ASN A 75 -3.87 -16.44 -23.14
CA ASN A 75 -4.40 -15.09 -22.88
C ASN A 75 -4.33 -14.18 -24.11
N GLN A 76 -3.31 -14.36 -24.96
CA GLN A 76 -3.10 -13.54 -26.14
C GLN A 76 -3.70 -14.14 -27.43
N ASP A 77 -4.24 -15.35 -27.34
CA ASP A 77 -4.77 -16.05 -28.51
C ASP A 77 -6.14 -16.70 -28.23
N SER A 78 -6.21 -17.88 -27.61
CA SER A 78 -7.47 -18.63 -27.47
C SER A 78 -8.57 -17.88 -26.70
N TRP A 79 -8.22 -16.98 -25.78
CA TRP A 79 -9.20 -16.11 -25.11
C TRP A 79 -9.63 -14.90 -25.95
N VAL A 80 -8.80 -14.50 -26.91
CA VAL A 80 -9.12 -13.39 -27.82
C VAL A 80 -9.98 -13.87 -28.99
N HIS A 81 -9.76 -15.11 -29.43
CA HIS A 81 -10.46 -15.73 -30.57
C HIS A 81 -11.23 -17.00 -30.14
N PRO A 82 -12.17 -16.92 -29.17
CA PRO A 82 -12.80 -18.11 -28.59
C PRO A 82 -13.72 -18.85 -29.56
N GLU A 83 -14.23 -18.18 -30.59
CA GLU A 83 -15.22 -18.72 -31.54
C GLU A 83 -14.62 -18.93 -32.95
N ASP A 84 -13.38 -18.52 -33.19
CA ASP A 84 -12.69 -18.62 -34.45
C ASP A 84 -11.42 -19.47 -34.31
N GLY A 85 -11.58 -20.77 -34.42
CA GLY A 85 -10.48 -21.74 -34.26
C GLY A 85 -9.44 -21.70 -35.38
N GLU A 86 -9.77 -21.19 -36.57
CA GLU A 86 -8.83 -21.05 -37.67
C GLU A 86 -7.86 -19.90 -37.44
N THR A 87 -8.40 -18.70 -37.17
CA THR A 87 -7.62 -17.52 -36.80
C THR A 87 -6.79 -17.76 -35.53
N ALA A 88 -7.37 -18.42 -34.51
CA ALA A 88 -6.64 -18.79 -33.30
C ALA A 88 -5.46 -19.72 -33.60
N THR A 89 -5.63 -20.72 -34.48
CA THR A 89 -4.57 -21.64 -34.83
C THR A 89 -3.43 -20.95 -35.61
N GLU A 90 -3.78 -20.02 -36.50
CA GLU A 90 -2.81 -19.23 -37.24
C GLU A 90 -1.99 -18.35 -36.29
N LYS A 91 -2.65 -17.59 -35.43
CA LYS A 91 -2.02 -16.74 -34.44
C LYS A 91 -1.18 -17.51 -33.41
N ALA A 92 -1.66 -18.66 -32.93
CA ALA A 92 -0.88 -19.52 -32.04
C ALA A 92 0.40 -20.00 -32.73
N SER A 93 0.31 -20.32 -34.02
CA SER A 93 1.48 -20.74 -34.83
C SER A 93 2.50 -19.60 -34.93
N ASP A 94 2.06 -18.38 -35.15
CA ASP A 94 2.92 -17.19 -35.17
C ASP A 94 3.56 -16.91 -33.82
N LEU A 95 2.80 -16.95 -32.72
CA LEU A 95 3.33 -16.79 -31.36
C LEU A 95 4.42 -17.84 -31.06
N VAL A 96 4.19 -19.10 -31.44
CA VAL A 96 5.17 -20.18 -31.28
C VAL A 96 6.40 -19.92 -32.11
N ARG A 97 6.23 -19.52 -33.38
CA ARG A 97 7.35 -19.21 -34.30
C ARG A 97 8.21 -18.08 -33.73
N MET A 98 7.59 -17.00 -33.27
CA MET A 98 8.30 -15.88 -32.67
C MET A 98 9.06 -16.29 -31.40
N SER A 99 8.43 -17.07 -30.50
CA SER A 99 9.08 -17.56 -29.29
C SER A 99 10.24 -18.52 -29.58
N VAL A 100 10.13 -19.40 -30.59
CA VAL A 100 11.24 -20.25 -31.05
C VAL A 100 12.39 -19.41 -31.61
N ALA A 101 12.09 -18.40 -32.42
CA ALA A 101 13.10 -17.49 -32.95
C ALA A 101 13.81 -16.73 -31.81
N ARG A 102 13.05 -16.19 -30.86
CA ARG A 102 13.59 -15.52 -29.68
C ARG A 102 14.44 -16.44 -28.81
N ALA A 103 14.04 -17.69 -28.63
CA ALA A 103 14.80 -18.64 -27.84
C ALA A 103 16.22 -18.88 -28.41
N THR A 104 16.42 -18.72 -29.73
CA THR A 104 17.75 -18.84 -30.33
C THR A 104 18.69 -17.71 -29.94
N THR A 105 18.17 -16.56 -29.60
CA THR A 105 18.94 -15.35 -29.20
C THR A 105 19.21 -15.28 -27.70
N LEU A 106 18.60 -16.16 -26.90
CA LEU A 106 18.82 -16.17 -25.45
C LEU A 106 20.25 -16.58 -25.11
N HIS A 107 20.81 -15.90 -24.12
CA HIS A 107 22.12 -16.21 -23.54
C HIS A 107 21.97 -16.64 -22.09
N PRO A 108 22.84 -17.50 -21.56
CA PRO A 108 22.85 -17.85 -20.14
C PRO A 108 23.16 -16.61 -19.32
N LEU A 109 22.29 -16.29 -18.36
CA LEU A 109 22.49 -15.20 -17.42
C LEU A 109 22.84 -15.76 -16.05
N HIS A 110 23.54 -14.97 -15.25
CA HIS A 110 24.00 -15.34 -13.92
C HIS A 110 23.42 -14.40 -12.86
N GLU A 111 22.74 -15.00 -11.90
CA GLU A 111 22.19 -14.27 -10.77
C GLU A 111 23.30 -13.81 -9.82
N ARG A 112 23.11 -12.65 -9.24
CA ARG A 112 23.98 -12.10 -8.20
C ARG A 112 23.34 -12.29 -6.84
N LYS A 113 24.13 -12.66 -5.85
CA LYS A 113 23.73 -12.74 -4.45
C LYS A 113 24.23 -11.50 -3.73
N ILE A 114 23.31 -10.84 -3.02
CA ILE A 114 23.64 -9.66 -2.21
C ILE A 114 23.27 -9.98 -0.76
N PRO A 115 24.16 -9.74 0.22
CA PRO A 115 23.85 -9.99 1.62
C PRO A 115 22.68 -9.12 2.08
N VAL A 116 21.88 -9.63 3.01
CA VAL A 116 20.77 -8.91 3.63
C VAL A 116 21.26 -8.24 4.92
N ILE A 117 20.95 -6.96 5.08
CA ILE A 117 21.13 -6.27 6.34
C ILE A 117 20.00 -6.71 7.29
N GLN A 118 20.34 -7.52 8.30
CA GLN A 118 19.39 -8.13 9.23
C GLN A 118 18.93 -7.16 10.32
N ILE A 119 18.57 -5.95 9.93
CA ILE A 119 18.05 -4.88 10.78
C ILE A 119 16.69 -4.44 10.25
N GLY A 120 15.70 -4.31 11.12
CA GLY A 120 14.40 -3.74 10.80
C GLY A 120 14.32 -2.26 11.19
N LEU A 121 13.81 -1.40 10.30
CA LEU A 121 13.42 -0.04 10.63
C LEU A 121 11.92 0.01 10.86
N VAL A 122 11.48 0.56 11.98
CA VAL A 122 10.07 0.83 12.28
C VAL A 122 9.86 2.33 12.38
N ILE A 123 8.93 2.87 11.57
CA ILE A 123 8.63 4.31 11.52
C ILE A 123 7.30 4.56 12.22
N GLY A 124 7.37 5.18 13.42
CA GLY A 124 6.25 5.49 14.30
C GLY A 124 6.26 4.66 15.58
N GLY A 125 6.35 5.35 16.72
CA GLY A 125 6.43 4.79 18.07
C GLY A 125 5.06 4.62 18.76
N GLY A 126 3.96 4.56 18.00
CA GLY A 126 2.65 4.21 18.49
C GLY A 126 2.51 2.73 18.85
N ILE A 127 1.29 2.33 19.30
CA ILE A 127 1.02 0.96 19.74
C ILE A 127 1.34 -0.09 18.66
N SER A 128 1.10 0.22 17.39
CA SER A 128 1.38 -0.68 16.27
C SER A 128 2.89 -0.82 16.02
N GLY A 129 3.61 0.30 15.96
CA GLY A 129 5.05 0.28 15.73
C GLY A 129 5.81 -0.42 16.84
N MET A 130 5.45 -0.17 18.10
CA MET A 130 6.05 -0.85 19.24
C MET A 130 5.82 -2.37 19.23
N ASN A 131 4.59 -2.82 18.89
CA ASN A 131 4.33 -4.27 18.74
C ASN A 131 5.05 -4.86 17.53
N ALA A 132 5.18 -4.14 16.43
CA ALA A 132 5.97 -4.59 15.28
C ALA A 132 7.47 -4.70 15.64
N ALA A 133 8.01 -3.71 16.35
CA ALA A 133 9.40 -3.71 16.82
C ALA A 133 9.68 -4.90 17.74
N LEU A 134 8.84 -5.15 18.74
CA LEU A 134 8.94 -6.34 19.59
C LEU A 134 8.79 -7.63 18.77
N GLY A 135 7.83 -7.67 17.84
CA GLY A 135 7.62 -8.84 16.99
C GLY A 135 8.84 -9.22 16.14
N LEU A 136 9.68 -8.24 15.76
CA LEU A 136 10.96 -8.48 15.08
C LEU A 136 12.07 -8.84 16.07
N ALA A 137 12.18 -8.09 17.17
CA ALA A 137 13.25 -8.24 18.15
C ALA A 137 13.16 -9.56 18.93
N ASP A 138 11.96 -9.99 19.31
CA ASP A 138 11.71 -11.29 19.97
C ASP A 138 12.09 -12.48 19.06
N GLN A 139 12.13 -12.28 17.72
CA GLN A 139 12.63 -13.28 16.76
C GLN A 139 14.14 -13.17 16.51
N GLY A 140 14.85 -12.29 17.21
CA GLY A 140 16.29 -12.19 17.21
C GLY A 140 16.89 -11.11 16.31
N TYR A 141 16.10 -10.31 15.59
CA TYR A 141 16.58 -9.26 14.70
C TYR A 141 16.78 -7.93 15.44
N ALA A 142 17.82 -7.18 15.05
CA ALA A 142 18.00 -5.82 15.53
C ALA A 142 16.93 -4.90 14.90
N VAL A 143 16.45 -3.93 15.68
CA VAL A 143 15.39 -3.00 15.26
C VAL A 143 15.77 -1.59 15.65
N VAL A 144 15.59 -0.65 14.72
CA VAL A 144 15.58 0.78 15.01
C VAL A 144 14.14 1.26 14.93
N LEU A 145 13.63 1.78 16.03
CA LEU A 145 12.29 2.38 16.15
C LEU A 145 12.44 3.89 16.19
N ILE A 146 11.93 4.59 15.17
CA ILE A 146 11.94 6.05 15.13
C ILE A 146 10.56 6.63 15.39
N GLU A 147 10.51 7.72 16.17
CA GLU A 147 9.30 8.44 16.54
C GLU A 147 9.52 9.95 16.35
N LYS A 148 8.56 10.65 15.74
CA LYS A 148 8.61 12.10 15.54
C LYS A 148 8.43 12.91 16.82
N GLU A 149 7.63 12.39 17.74
CA GLU A 149 7.37 13.02 19.03
C GLU A 149 8.45 12.67 20.05
N ALA A 150 8.47 13.40 21.17
CA ALA A 150 9.40 13.15 22.27
C ALA A 150 9.07 11.87 23.05
N GLU A 151 7.83 11.42 23.00
CA GLU A 151 7.32 10.29 23.78
C GLU A 151 6.68 9.23 22.89
N LEU A 152 6.84 7.97 23.29
CA LEU A 152 6.18 6.84 22.65
C LEU A 152 4.68 6.79 23.05
N GLY A 153 3.89 6.09 22.22
CA GLY A 153 2.48 5.77 22.50
C GLY A 153 1.50 6.34 21.49
N GLY A 154 1.81 7.47 20.86
CA GLY A 154 0.97 8.10 19.83
C GLY A 154 -0.47 8.30 20.31
N LEU A 155 -1.47 8.02 19.48
CA LEU A 155 -2.90 8.18 19.81
C LEU A 155 -3.32 7.37 21.05
N ALA A 156 -2.64 6.24 21.35
CA ALA A 156 -3.00 5.42 22.50
C ALA A 156 -2.81 6.13 23.86
N ASN A 157 -1.97 7.17 23.94
CA ASN A 157 -1.84 8.02 25.13
C ASN A 157 -3.15 8.73 25.52
N ARG A 158 -4.05 8.97 24.56
CA ARG A 158 -5.36 9.61 24.76
C ARG A 158 -6.47 8.59 25.05
N LEU A 159 -6.21 7.30 24.93
CA LEU A 159 -7.21 6.26 25.12
C LEU A 159 -7.20 5.75 26.58
N THR A 160 -8.37 5.50 27.13
CA THR A 160 -8.53 5.05 28.52
C THR A 160 -8.71 3.55 28.63
N ALA A 161 -9.73 3.03 27.96
CA ALA A 161 -10.07 1.61 27.95
C ALA A 161 -10.67 1.20 26.60
N THR A 162 -10.62 -0.07 26.28
CA THR A 162 -11.41 -0.66 25.18
C THR A 162 -12.87 -0.78 25.60
N ILE A 163 -13.76 -1.11 24.65
CA ILE A 163 -15.18 -1.34 24.96
C ILE A 163 -15.37 -2.58 25.86
N GLU A 164 -14.47 -3.57 25.76
CA GLU A 164 -14.42 -4.76 26.60
C GLU A 164 -13.91 -4.48 28.02
N GLY A 165 -13.41 -3.28 28.27
CA GLY A 165 -12.91 -2.84 29.57
C GLY A 165 -11.42 -3.08 29.82
N ALA A 166 -10.63 -3.43 28.79
CA ALA A 166 -9.18 -3.55 28.93
C ALA A 166 -8.55 -2.16 29.19
N ASP A 167 -7.67 -2.06 30.16
CA ASP A 167 -6.95 -0.85 30.54
C ASP A 167 -5.83 -0.56 29.52
N ILE A 168 -6.02 0.44 28.69
CA ILE A 168 -5.06 0.82 27.64
C ILE A 168 -3.83 1.48 28.25
N ALA A 169 -3.99 2.31 29.28
CA ALA A 169 -2.86 3.01 29.90
C ALA A 169 -1.87 2.04 30.54
N LYS A 170 -2.38 1.01 31.22
CA LYS A 170 -1.56 -0.06 31.77
C LYS A 170 -0.84 -0.85 30.67
N TYR A 171 -1.59 -1.29 29.65
CA TYR A 171 -1.00 -2.00 28.52
C TYR A 171 0.10 -1.19 27.83
N LEU A 172 -0.14 0.10 27.62
CA LEU A 172 0.81 1.00 26.98
C LEU A 172 2.09 1.18 27.82
N GLY A 173 1.94 1.36 29.14
CA GLY A 173 3.07 1.47 30.07
C GLY A 173 3.95 0.20 30.06
N ASP A 174 3.31 -0.97 30.09
CA ASP A 174 4.01 -2.26 30.01
C ASP A 174 4.70 -2.42 28.65
N LEU A 175 4.05 -2.01 27.54
CA LEU A 175 4.60 -2.06 26.19
C LEU A 175 5.81 -1.15 26.03
N VAL A 176 5.73 0.11 26.45
CA VAL A 176 6.84 1.06 26.42
C VAL A 176 8.02 0.52 27.22
N SER A 177 7.76 -0.01 28.44
CA SER A 177 8.81 -0.58 29.27
C SER A 177 9.51 -1.76 28.60
N ARG A 178 8.78 -2.64 27.94
CA ARG A 178 9.35 -3.79 27.20
C ARG A 178 10.19 -3.32 26.03
N VAL A 179 9.71 -2.35 25.23
CA VAL A 179 10.41 -1.83 24.05
C VAL A 179 11.71 -1.15 24.46
N THR A 180 11.67 -0.28 25.46
CA THR A 180 12.85 0.49 25.90
C THR A 180 13.90 -0.35 26.62
N ALA A 181 13.49 -1.46 27.25
CA ALA A 181 14.41 -2.38 27.91
C ALA A 181 14.95 -3.49 27.00
N HIS A 182 14.45 -3.60 25.76
CA HIS A 182 14.83 -4.70 24.88
C HIS A 182 16.21 -4.45 24.24
N GLU A 183 17.18 -5.37 24.46
CA GLU A 183 18.58 -5.23 24.00
C GLU A 183 18.75 -5.06 22.48
N LYS A 184 17.77 -5.52 21.68
CA LYS A 184 17.80 -5.45 20.21
C LYS A 184 17.00 -4.30 19.63
N ILE A 185 16.40 -3.44 20.46
CA ILE A 185 15.62 -2.29 19.98
C ILE A 185 16.33 -1.00 20.36
N GLU A 186 16.74 -0.24 19.36
CA GLU A 186 17.16 1.14 19.52
C GLU A 186 15.97 2.05 19.29
N VAL A 187 15.59 2.87 20.27
CA VAL A 187 14.52 3.85 20.18
C VAL A 187 15.10 5.23 19.95
N ILE A 188 14.65 5.92 18.89
CA ILE A 188 15.07 7.28 18.56
C ILE A 188 13.81 8.15 18.48
N THR A 189 13.62 9.03 19.46
CA THR A 189 12.54 10.00 19.51
C THR A 189 12.97 11.35 18.91
N ASN A 190 12.02 12.26 18.66
CA ASN A 190 12.25 13.53 17.97
C ASN A 190 12.98 13.35 16.65
N ALA A 191 12.62 12.31 15.86
CA ALA A 191 13.30 11.92 14.65
C ALA A 191 12.38 12.02 13.42
N LEU A 192 12.84 12.72 12.40
CA LEU A 192 12.14 12.88 11.12
C LEU A 192 12.92 12.22 10.00
N VAL A 193 12.24 11.49 9.12
CA VAL A 193 12.83 10.93 7.91
C VAL A 193 13.01 12.03 6.87
N VAL A 194 14.23 12.22 6.37
CA VAL A 194 14.57 13.25 5.38
C VAL A 194 15.17 12.68 4.09
N GLY A 195 15.52 11.39 4.08
CA GLY A 195 16.05 10.73 2.90
C GLY A 195 15.86 9.22 2.95
N TYR A 196 15.75 8.61 1.77
CA TYR A 196 15.57 7.18 1.62
C TYR A 196 16.18 6.69 0.31
N SER A 197 16.89 5.58 0.34
CA SER A 197 17.53 4.97 -0.83
C SER A 197 17.72 3.48 -0.65
N GLY A 198 18.13 2.79 -1.72
CA GLY A 198 18.39 1.36 -1.71
C GLY A 198 17.23 0.51 -2.20
N PHE A 199 17.25 -0.76 -1.87
CA PHE A 199 16.30 -1.78 -2.31
C PHE A 199 16.10 -2.83 -1.20
N LYS A 200 15.13 -3.73 -1.39
CA LYS A 200 14.82 -4.78 -0.41
C LYS A 200 16.09 -5.48 0.09
N GLY A 201 16.21 -5.61 1.38
CA GLY A 201 17.36 -6.18 2.05
C GLY A 201 18.54 -5.23 2.25
N ASN A 202 18.58 -4.06 1.59
CA ASN A 202 19.67 -3.10 1.60
C ASN A 202 19.16 -1.67 1.42
N PHE A 203 18.44 -1.18 2.39
CA PHE A 203 17.94 0.20 2.43
C PHE A 203 18.83 1.09 3.29
N THR A 204 18.83 2.37 2.98
CA THR A 204 19.43 3.42 3.80
C THR A 204 18.40 4.51 4.01
N THR A 205 18.09 4.81 5.27
CA THR A 205 17.22 5.92 5.66
C THR A 205 18.05 7.00 6.35
N GLU A 206 17.88 8.24 5.92
CA GLU A 206 18.46 9.42 6.56
C GLU A 206 17.41 10.07 7.45
N ILE A 207 17.80 10.37 8.69
CA ILE A 207 16.94 11.01 9.68
C ILE A 207 17.60 12.26 10.25
N MET A 208 16.77 13.22 10.66
CA MET A 208 17.16 14.36 11.50
C MET A 208 16.63 14.12 12.90
N VAL A 209 17.48 14.28 13.90
CA VAL A 209 17.16 13.96 15.30
C VAL A 209 17.32 15.21 16.17
N GLY A 210 16.31 15.46 17.01
CA GLY A 210 16.33 16.50 18.02
C GLY A 210 16.28 17.93 17.47
N PRO A 211 16.30 18.93 18.38
CA PRO A 211 16.21 20.34 18.02
C PRO A 211 17.45 20.85 17.27
N ASP A 212 18.57 20.19 17.45
CA ASP A 212 19.84 20.54 16.77
C ASP A 212 19.92 19.95 15.36
N MET A 213 18.91 19.23 14.90
CA MET A 213 18.81 18.62 13.56
C MET A 213 20.00 17.72 13.22
N GLU A 214 20.44 16.90 14.18
CA GLU A 214 21.54 15.96 13.97
C GLU A 214 21.18 14.95 12.89
N GLN A 215 21.98 14.89 11.82
CA GLN A 215 21.77 13.97 10.73
C GLN A 215 22.34 12.58 11.07
N ARG A 216 21.53 11.54 10.95
CA ARG A 216 21.96 10.14 11.10
C ARG A 216 21.53 9.32 9.89
N LYS A 217 22.34 8.31 9.55
CA LYS A 217 22.04 7.30 8.53
C LYS A 217 21.81 5.95 9.19
N ILE A 218 20.75 5.27 8.79
CA ILE A 218 20.37 3.95 9.28
C ILE A 218 20.36 2.99 8.10
N GLU A 219 21.21 1.98 8.13
CA GLU A 219 21.23 0.89 7.17
C GLU A 219 20.35 -0.25 7.68
N HIS A 220 19.42 -0.74 6.86
CA HIS A 220 18.45 -1.76 7.26
C HIS A 220 17.94 -2.59 6.08
N GLY A 221 17.40 -3.77 6.34
CA GLY A 221 16.90 -4.67 5.31
C GLY A 221 15.40 -4.50 5.02
N VAL A 222 14.62 -4.04 5.99
CA VAL A 222 13.16 -3.88 5.87
C VAL A 222 12.66 -2.62 6.57
N VAL A 223 11.49 -2.14 6.14
CA VAL A 223 10.79 -1.02 6.78
C VAL A 223 9.39 -1.44 7.19
N VAL A 224 8.94 -1.04 8.38
CA VAL A 224 7.54 -1.14 8.83
C VAL A 224 7.01 0.26 9.10
N LEU A 225 6.01 0.66 8.32
CA LEU A 225 5.32 1.94 8.47
C LEU A 225 4.20 1.80 9.50
N ALA A 226 4.26 2.60 10.56
CA ALA A 226 3.31 2.62 11.66
C ALA A 226 3.02 4.06 12.13
N THR A 227 2.98 5.00 11.18
CA THR A 227 2.88 6.45 11.42
C THR A 227 1.59 6.90 12.09
N GLY A 228 0.57 6.03 12.08
CA GLY A 228 -0.66 6.30 12.83
C GLY A 228 -1.71 7.12 12.06
N ALA A 229 -2.63 7.67 12.84
CA ALA A 229 -3.71 8.55 12.44
C ALA A 229 -4.13 9.38 13.67
N HIS A 230 -4.86 10.46 13.46
CA HIS A 230 -5.37 11.32 14.52
C HIS A 230 -6.89 11.45 14.48
N GLU A 231 -7.49 11.97 15.54
CA GLU A 231 -8.91 12.28 15.61
C GLU A 231 -9.19 13.52 14.76
N TYR A 232 -10.23 13.46 13.91
CA TYR A 232 -10.74 14.64 13.20
C TYR A 232 -11.09 15.75 14.21
N ARG A 233 -10.69 16.96 13.92
CA ARG A 233 -11.02 18.12 14.72
C ARG A 233 -12.28 18.77 14.18
N PRO A 234 -13.45 18.64 14.88
CA PRO A 234 -14.71 19.15 14.38
C PRO A 234 -14.70 20.65 14.13
N LYS A 235 -15.44 21.07 13.10
CA LYS A 235 -15.73 22.47 12.79
C LYS A 235 -17.24 22.74 12.88
N GLU A 236 -18.00 21.70 13.19
CA GLU A 236 -19.46 21.67 13.21
C GLU A 236 -19.98 21.67 14.65
N TYR A 237 -21.28 21.91 14.81
CA TYR A 237 -22.04 21.73 16.03
C TYR A 237 -21.49 22.49 17.24
N LEU A 238 -21.04 23.75 17.07
CA LEU A 238 -20.53 24.63 18.12
C LEU A 238 -19.23 24.13 18.80
N TYR A 239 -18.52 23.16 18.20
CA TYR A 239 -17.24 22.70 18.76
C TYR A 239 -16.19 23.83 18.72
N GLY A 240 -15.61 24.10 19.91
CA GLY A 240 -14.65 25.19 20.09
C GLY A 240 -15.31 26.52 20.51
N ASP A 241 -16.61 26.71 20.24
CA ASP A 241 -17.38 27.92 20.62
C ASP A 241 -18.13 27.72 21.93
N ASP A 242 -18.55 26.51 22.24
CA ASP A 242 -19.26 26.18 23.47
C ASP A 242 -18.50 25.09 24.27
N PRO A 243 -18.12 25.33 25.54
CA PRO A 243 -17.36 24.38 26.36
C PRO A 243 -18.15 23.11 26.73
N ARG A 244 -19.45 23.08 26.50
CA ARG A 244 -20.33 21.91 26.67
C ARG A 244 -20.28 20.95 25.48
N VAL A 245 -19.63 21.37 24.37
CA VAL A 245 -19.41 20.53 23.17
C VAL A 245 -18.01 19.96 23.22
N MET A 246 -17.89 18.64 23.07
CA MET A 246 -16.60 17.94 23.10
C MET A 246 -16.60 16.70 22.22
N THR A 247 -15.42 16.18 21.90
CA THR A 247 -15.29 14.90 21.20
C THR A 247 -15.45 13.71 22.17
N GLN A 248 -15.62 12.50 21.62
CA GLN A 248 -15.67 11.27 22.42
C GLN A 248 -14.37 11.00 23.20
N LEU A 249 -13.21 11.40 22.67
CA LEU A 249 -11.94 11.25 23.37
C LEU A 249 -11.82 12.25 24.52
N GLU A 250 -12.23 13.49 24.31
CA GLU A 250 -12.25 14.53 25.36
C GLU A 250 -13.21 14.14 26.49
N LEU A 251 -14.38 13.59 26.18
CA LEU A 251 -15.32 13.04 27.16
C LEU A 251 -14.66 11.92 27.97
N ALA A 252 -14.01 10.97 27.31
CA ALA A 252 -13.32 9.87 27.99
C ALA A 252 -12.22 10.35 28.93
N ASP A 253 -11.47 11.39 28.53
CA ASP A 253 -10.42 12.00 29.34
C ASP A 253 -11.00 12.72 30.58
N ARG A 254 -12.05 13.55 30.41
CA ARG A 254 -12.76 14.17 31.51
C ARG A 254 -13.33 13.15 32.50
N MET A 255 -13.92 12.07 32.01
CA MET A 255 -14.42 10.99 32.87
C MET A 255 -13.29 10.34 33.69
N LYS A 256 -12.15 10.09 33.08
CA LYS A 256 -10.96 9.50 33.72
C LYS A 256 -10.41 10.42 34.82
N LYS A 257 -10.35 11.72 34.56
CA LYS A 257 -9.89 12.75 35.52
C LYS A 257 -10.90 13.04 36.62
N GLY A 258 -12.15 12.59 36.49
CA GLY A 258 -13.23 12.90 37.43
C GLY A 258 -13.76 14.32 37.28
N GLU A 259 -13.52 14.97 36.15
CA GLU A 259 -13.88 16.36 35.84
C GLU A 259 -15.26 16.48 35.16
N LEU A 260 -15.98 15.36 35.01
CA LEU A 260 -17.34 15.36 34.48
C LEU A 260 -18.34 15.47 35.63
N ASP A 261 -19.06 16.59 35.69
CA ASP A 261 -20.22 16.76 36.55
C ASP A 261 -21.34 15.81 36.13
N GLU A 262 -22.28 15.51 37.02
CA GLU A 262 -23.43 14.64 36.74
C GLU A 262 -24.32 15.26 35.67
N PRO A 263 -24.29 14.76 34.41
CA PRO A 263 -25.13 15.30 33.36
C PRO A 263 -26.56 14.76 33.51
N GLN A 264 -27.55 15.63 33.25
CA GLN A 264 -28.94 15.20 33.18
C GLN A 264 -29.25 14.62 31.80
N GLN A 265 -28.84 15.34 30.77
CA GLN A 265 -29.06 14.92 29.37
C GLN A 265 -27.76 15.01 28.55
N VAL A 266 -27.47 13.96 27.78
CA VAL A 266 -26.30 13.88 26.92
C VAL A 266 -26.77 13.52 25.50
N VAL A 267 -26.40 14.32 24.51
CA VAL A 267 -26.59 13.99 23.10
C VAL A 267 -25.26 13.64 22.47
N MET A 268 -25.21 12.52 21.74
CA MET A 268 -24.05 12.07 20.98
C MET A 268 -24.38 12.04 19.50
N ILE A 269 -23.63 12.78 18.66
CA ILE A 269 -23.83 12.79 17.20
C ILE A 269 -22.72 11.97 16.53
N GLN A 270 -23.11 10.99 15.71
CA GLN A 270 -22.17 10.09 15.04
C GLN A 270 -21.74 10.60 13.65
N CYS A 271 -20.60 10.10 13.17
CA CYS A 271 -20.05 10.32 11.82
C CYS A 271 -19.57 11.75 11.55
N ILE A 272 -19.09 12.46 12.56
CA ILE A 272 -18.52 13.80 12.39
C ILE A 272 -17.18 13.70 11.66
N GLY A 273 -16.99 14.46 10.57
CA GLY A 273 -15.79 14.42 9.73
C GLY A 273 -15.57 13.09 9.00
N SER A 274 -16.63 12.27 8.81
CA SER A 274 -16.54 11.01 8.06
C SER A 274 -17.85 10.67 7.35
N ARG A 275 -17.77 9.88 6.26
CA ARG A 275 -18.90 9.51 5.40
C ARG A 275 -19.58 10.74 4.76
N ASN A 276 -18.78 11.71 4.38
CA ASN A 276 -19.14 12.92 3.65
C ASN A 276 -18.36 12.99 2.32
N GLU A 277 -18.45 14.08 1.60
CA GLU A 277 -17.77 14.25 0.30
C GLU A 277 -16.25 14.30 0.43
N GLU A 278 -15.72 14.90 1.51
CA GLU A 278 -14.28 15.04 1.76
C GLU A 278 -13.66 13.72 2.26
N ASN A 279 -14.39 12.99 3.11
CA ASN A 279 -13.97 11.70 3.67
C ASN A 279 -15.13 10.68 3.55
N PRO A 280 -15.26 9.99 2.39
CA PRO A 280 -16.38 9.07 2.14
C PRO A 280 -16.33 7.81 3.00
N ASN A 281 -15.20 7.52 3.64
CA ASN A 281 -14.98 6.32 4.41
C ASN A 281 -15.55 6.40 5.83
N CYS A 282 -15.85 5.24 6.40
CA CYS A 282 -16.21 5.11 7.81
C CYS A 282 -14.96 4.89 8.66
N SER A 283 -14.82 5.67 9.74
CA SER A 283 -13.71 5.52 10.69
C SER A 283 -13.80 4.27 11.57
N ARG A 284 -14.90 3.51 11.52
CA ARG A 284 -15.12 2.19 12.18
C ARG A 284 -15.08 2.19 13.71
N VAL A 285 -14.37 3.11 14.34
CA VAL A 285 -14.14 3.15 15.80
C VAL A 285 -15.15 4.00 16.56
N CYS A 286 -15.79 4.99 15.91
CA CYS A 286 -16.63 6.00 16.57
C CYS A 286 -17.85 5.41 17.29
N CYS A 287 -18.58 4.49 16.65
CA CYS A 287 -19.78 3.88 17.23
C CYS A 287 -19.46 3.11 18.51
N GLN A 288 -18.36 2.40 18.53
CA GLN A 288 -17.91 1.63 19.69
C GLN A 288 -17.45 2.54 20.83
N THR A 289 -16.75 3.64 20.48
CA THR A 289 -16.32 4.63 21.46
C THR A 289 -17.53 5.33 22.10
N ALA A 290 -18.53 5.69 21.31
CA ALA A 290 -19.76 6.30 21.82
C ALA A 290 -20.52 5.35 22.76
N ILE A 291 -20.70 4.08 22.37
CA ILE A 291 -21.38 3.09 23.20
C ILE A 291 -20.60 2.81 24.49
N LYS A 292 -19.27 2.67 24.41
CA LYS A 292 -18.42 2.54 25.59
C LYS A 292 -18.62 3.72 26.58
N ASN A 293 -18.57 4.94 26.07
CA ASN A 293 -18.72 6.14 26.89
C ASN A 293 -20.15 6.25 27.46
N ALA A 294 -21.18 5.94 26.67
CA ALA A 294 -22.57 5.89 27.12
C ALA A 294 -22.76 4.88 28.27
N LEU A 295 -22.22 3.68 28.15
CA LEU A 295 -22.25 2.68 29.22
C LEU A 295 -21.48 3.13 30.47
N HIS A 296 -20.35 3.83 30.32
CA HIS A 296 -19.60 4.41 31.44
C HIS A 296 -20.40 5.49 32.16
N ILE A 297 -21.06 6.39 31.41
CA ILE A 297 -21.94 7.43 31.99
C ILE A 297 -23.09 6.74 32.75
N LYS A 298 -23.78 5.78 32.12
CA LYS A 298 -24.89 5.06 32.78
C LYS A 298 -24.47 4.34 34.07
N LYS A 299 -23.26 3.77 34.09
CA LYS A 299 -22.71 3.11 35.27
C LYS A 299 -22.45 4.10 36.41
N LYS A 300 -21.94 5.30 36.10
CA LYS A 300 -21.60 6.33 37.09
C LYS A 300 -22.83 7.17 37.48
N TYR A 301 -23.67 7.49 36.50
CA TYR A 301 -24.87 8.35 36.61
C TYR A 301 -26.09 7.63 36.00
N PRO A 302 -26.73 6.71 36.74
CA PRO A 302 -27.82 5.88 36.22
C PRO A 302 -29.03 6.64 35.69
N ASN A 303 -29.28 7.86 36.24
CA ASN A 303 -30.42 8.70 35.87
C ASN A 303 -30.16 9.58 34.64
N ALA A 304 -28.92 9.69 34.16
CA ALA A 304 -28.60 10.47 32.96
C ALA A 304 -29.32 9.93 31.75
N GLU A 305 -30.00 10.77 30.99
CA GLU A 305 -30.61 10.43 29.72
C GLU A 305 -29.60 10.60 28.60
N ILE A 306 -29.41 9.57 27.79
CA ILE A 306 -28.41 9.57 26.71
C ILE A 306 -29.08 9.30 25.37
N PHE A 307 -28.89 10.21 24.44
CA PHE A 307 -29.43 10.16 23.08
C PHE A 307 -28.28 10.01 22.08
N VAL A 308 -28.26 8.94 21.30
CA VAL A 308 -27.27 8.69 20.25
C VAL A 308 -27.93 8.89 18.89
N LEU A 309 -27.53 9.96 18.20
CA LEU A 309 -28.00 10.28 16.85
C LEU A 309 -27.04 9.66 15.83
N TYR A 310 -27.53 8.77 14.99
CA TYR A 310 -26.68 7.96 14.14
C TYR A 310 -27.21 7.80 12.71
N ARG A 311 -26.32 7.51 11.77
CA ARG A 311 -26.66 7.09 10.38
C ARG A 311 -26.78 5.57 10.29
N ASP A 312 -25.78 4.85 10.80
CA ASP A 312 -25.73 3.40 11.03
C ASP A 312 -24.90 3.12 12.24
N ILE A 313 -25.30 2.16 13.09
CA ILE A 313 -24.45 1.68 14.20
C ILE A 313 -23.60 0.52 13.66
N ARG A 314 -22.29 0.66 13.81
CA ARG A 314 -21.30 -0.31 13.31
C ARG A 314 -20.51 -0.96 14.44
N THR A 315 -21.23 -1.62 15.34
CA THR A 315 -20.69 -2.55 16.34
C THR A 315 -20.76 -3.96 15.76
N TYR A 316 -19.81 -4.30 14.91
CA TYR A 316 -19.80 -5.58 14.19
C TYR A 316 -19.27 -6.74 15.07
N GLY A 317 -19.67 -7.96 14.71
CA GLY A 317 -19.29 -9.18 15.43
C GLY A 317 -19.85 -9.18 16.85
N LEU A 318 -19.08 -9.67 17.82
CA LEU A 318 -19.48 -9.75 19.23
C LEU A 318 -19.66 -8.39 19.92
N LEU A 319 -19.23 -7.29 19.28
CA LEU A 319 -19.41 -5.95 19.84
C LEU A 319 -20.88 -5.48 19.78
N GLU A 320 -21.73 -6.16 19.04
CA GLU A 320 -23.20 -5.96 19.03
C GLU A 320 -23.83 -6.17 20.41
N ASP A 321 -23.25 -7.02 21.26
CA ASP A 321 -23.71 -7.23 22.63
C ASP A 321 -23.66 -5.95 23.47
N TYR A 322 -22.64 -5.10 23.27
CA TYR A 322 -22.53 -3.81 23.98
C TYR A 322 -23.58 -2.80 23.50
N TYR A 323 -23.92 -2.80 22.22
CA TYR A 323 -25.03 -2.00 21.71
C TYR A 323 -26.38 -2.45 22.31
N THR A 324 -26.60 -3.75 22.38
CA THR A 324 -27.78 -4.32 23.00
C THR A 324 -27.84 -3.96 24.50
N GLU A 325 -26.72 -4.03 25.20
CA GLU A 325 -26.65 -3.66 26.62
C GLU A 325 -26.90 -2.16 26.84
N ALA A 326 -26.35 -1.28 26.00
CA ALA A 326 -26.62 0.16 26.09
C ALA A 326 -28.13 0.46 25.96
N ARG A 327 -28.82 -0.21 25.06
CA ARG A 327 -30.29 -0.10 24.90
C ARG A 327 -31.03 -0.61 26.14
N ARG A 328 -30.60 -1.71 26.74
CA ARG A 328 -31.19 -2.25 28.00
C ARG A 328 -31.03 -1.29 29.16
N GLN A 329 -29.91 -0.57 29.21
CA GLN A 329 -29.66 0.47 30.22
C GLN A 329 -30.35 1.81 29.93
N GLY A 330 -31.20 1.89 28.89
CA GLY A 330 -32.00 3.07 28.57
C GLY A 330 -31.22 4.14 27.80
N VAL A 331 -30.25 3.78 27.02
CA VAL A 331 -29.66 4.68 26.00
C VAL A 331 -30.58 4.68 24.78
N PHE A 332 -30.99 5.86 24.36
CA PHE A 332 -31.88 6.07 23.21
C PHE A 332 -31.07 6.21 21.92
N PHE A 333 -31.49 5.54 20.86
CA PHE A 333 -30.84 5.56 19.57
C PHE A 333 -31.78 6.04 18.49
N PHE A 334 -31.47 7.19 17.85
CA PHE A 334 -32.28 7.79 16.80
C PHE A 334 -31.48 7.84 15.50
N ARG A 335 -32.04 7.26 14.45
CA ARG A 335 -31.43 7.31 13.13
C ARG A 335 -31.82 8.61 12.44
N PHE A 336 -30.84 9.36 11.93
CA PHE A 336 -31.07 10.54 11.10
C PHE A 336 -30.68 10.28 9.63
N ASP A 337 -31.28 11.05 8.73
CA ASP A 337 -30.93 11.06 7.32
C ASP A 337 -29.75 12.02 7.09
N PRO A 338 -28.73 11.64 6.31
CA PRO A 338 -27.67 12.55 5.89
C PRO A 338 -28.17 13.83 5.19
N GLU A 339 -29.29 13.76 4.48
CA GLU A 339 -29.94 14.91 3.82
C GLU A 339 -30.71 15.84 4.80
N ASP A 340 -31.00 15.35 6.01
CA ASP A 340 -31.66 16.12 7.10
C ASP A 340 -30.88 15.88 8.42
N PRO A 341 -29.63 16.42 8.51
CA PRO A 341 -28.78 16.21 9.67
C PRO A 341 -29.31 16.94 10.91
N PRO A 342 -28.95 16.50 12.13
CA PRO A 342 -29.25 17.22 13.36
C PRO A 342 -28.73 18.67 13.33
N VAL A 343 -29.43 19.56 14.01
CA VAL A 343 -29.02 20.97 14.19
C VAL A 343 -28.82 21.22 15.67
N ALA A 344 -27.72 21.88 16.05
CA ALA A 344 -27.45 22.27 17.44
C ALA A 344 -27.34 23.79 17.55
N GLU A 345 -28.05 24.35 18.54
CA GLU A 345 -28.06 25.79 18.82
C GLU A 345 -27.77 26.02 20.29
N ALA A 346 -26.94 27.02 20.58
CA ALA A 346 -26.66 27.40 21.98
C ALA A 346 -27.88 28.05 22.62
N ALA A 347 -28.26 27.60 23.80
CA ALA A 347 -29.30 28.20 24.64
C ALA A 347 -28.75 28.62 26.00
N THR A 348 -29.55 29.40 26.77
CA THR A 348 -29.11 29.94 28.05
C THR A 348 -28.77 28.83 29.05
N ASP A 349 -29.61 27.79 29.11
CA ASP A 349 -29.51 26.71 30.10
C ASP A 349 -29.08 25.36 29.51
N GLY A 350 -28.57 25.32 28.27
CA GLY A 350 -28.18 24.08 27.63
C GLY A 350 -27.83 24.27 26.13
N ILE A 351 -27.81 23.20 25.41
CA ILE A 351 -27.72 23.17 23.94
C ILE A 351 -28.99 22.51 23.43
N GLU A 352 -29.71 23.20 22.53
CA GLU A 352 -30.90 22.67 21.89
C GLU A 352 -30.49 21.87 20.65
N VAL A 353 -30.76 20.56 20.64
CA VAL A 353 -30.50 19.68 19.52
C VAL A 353 -31.81 19.27 18.88
N THR A 354 -32.01 19.69 17.62
CA THR A 354 -33.21 19.37 16.84
C THR A 354 -32.85 18.34 15.77
N PHE A 355 -33.65 17.28 15.65
CA PHE A 355 -33.49 16.24 14.65
C PHE A 355 -34.85 15.63 14.28
N THR A 356 -34.93 14.99 13.09
CA THR A 356 -36.13 14.30 12.63
C THR A 356 -36.07 12.82 13.03
N ASP A 357 -37.08 12.37 13.78
CA ASP A 357 -37.32 10.94 13.99
C ASP A 357 -38.15 10.38 12.83
N HIS A 358 -37.53 9.54 12.02
CA HIS A 358 -38.17 8.93 10.84
C HIS A 358 -39.21 7.87 11.19
N VAL A 359 -39.20 7.31 12.40
CA VAL A 359 -40.20 6.36 12.87
C VAL A 359 -41.52 7.10 13.24
N LEU A 360 -41.35 8.21 13.95
CA LEU A 360 -42.48 9.07 14.34
C LEU A 360 -42.86 10.09 13.25
N ASN A 361 -42.00 10.25 12.27
CA ASN A 361 -42.11 11.22 11.17
C ASN A 361 -42.37 12.66 11.67
N ARG A 362 -41.58 13.08 12.64
CA ARG A 362 -41.62 14.44 13.19
C ARG A 362 -40.29 14.90 13.77
N LYS A 363 -40.13 16.21 13.86
CA LYS A 363 -39.00 16.83 14.52
C LYS A 363 -39.12 16.68 16.04
N LEU A 364 -38.02 16.28 16.65
CA LEU A 364 -37.82 16.23 18.08
C LEU A 364 -36.80 17.30 18.47
N ASN A 365 -36.95 17.89 19.63
CA ASN A 365 -35.99 18.82 20.24
C ASN A 365 -35.56 18.28 21.60
N VAL A 366 -34.26 18.22 21.86
CA VAL A 366 -33.67 17.79 23.13
C VAL A 366 -32.77 18.89 23.64
N SER A 367 -33.09 19.39 24.83
CA SER A 367 -32.18 20.30 25.57
C SER A 367 -31.12 19.43 26.24
N THR A 368 -29.83 19.71 26.02
CA THR A 368 -28.77 18.87 26.56
C THR A 368 -27.71 19.68 27.32
N ASP A 369 -27.23 19.11 28.42
CA ASP A 369 -26.12 19.68 29.20
C ASP A 369 -24.78 19.42 28.51
N LEU A 370 -24.73 18.38 27.69
CA LEU A 370 -23.50 17.90 27.07
C LEU A 370 -23.75 17.38 25.65
N LEU A 371 -23.11 18.00 24.68
CA LEU A 371 -23.12 17.55 23.30
C LEU A 371 -21.78 16.90 22.98
N VAL A 372 -21.82 15.62 22.57
CA VAL A 372 -20.62 14.82 22.31
C VAL A 372 -20.54 14.43 20.83
N LEU A 373 -19.47 14.80 20.19
CA LEU A 373 -19.22 14.57 18.79
C LEU A 373 -18.37 13.33 18.59
N SER A 374 -18.93 12.34 17.88
CA SER A 374 -18.18 11.13 17.49
C SER A 374 -17.35 11.42 16.25
N ALA A 375 -16.24 12.11 16.48
CA ALA A 375 -15.29 12.50 15.44
C ALA A 375 -14.67 11.28 14.77
N GLY A 376 -14.44 11.38 13.46
CA GLY A 376 -13.77 10.39 12.66
C GLY A 376 -12.26 10.33 12.91
N MET A 377 -11.59 9.48 12.13
CA MET A 377 -10.12 9.42 12.09
C MET A 377 -9.63 9.95 10.76
N GLU A 378 -8.56 10.73 10.81
CA GLU A 378 -7.81 11.22 9.64
C GLU A 378 -6.40 10.63 9.66
N ALA A 379 -5.86 10.34 8.47
CA ALA A 379 -4.46 9.92 8.36
C ALA A 379 -3.53 11.01 8.88
N GLU A 380 -2.40 10.62 9.47
CA GLU A 380 -1.31 11.57 9.72
C GLU A 380 -0.84 12.20 8.41
N ASP A 381 -0.36 13.44 8.49
CA ASP A 381 0.30 14.07 7.34
C ASP A 381 1.60 13.34 7.03
N THR A 382 1.55 12.50 6.02
CA THR A 382 2.66 11.66 5.56
C THR A 382 3.00 11.94 4.10
N GLU A 383 2.62 13.08 3.55
CA GLU A 383 2.85 13.42 2.15
C GLU A 383 4.34 13.46 1.82
N GLU A 384 5.11 14.16 2.65
CA GLU A 384 6.56 14.24 2.50
C GLU A 384 7.21 12.85 2.64
N LEU A 385 6.85 12.10 3.68
CA LEU A 385 7.35 10.74 3.87
C LEU A 385 7.02 9.84 2.68
N SER A 386 5.77 9.87 2.19
CA SER A 386 5.34 9.05 1.04
C SER A 386 6.11 9.39 -0.23
N THR A 387 6.46 10.65 -0.43
CA THR A 387 7.28 11.13 -1.54
C THR A 387 8.73 10.64 -1.42
N ILE A 388 9.33 10.75 -0.22
CA ILE A 388 10.69 10.29 0.07
C ILE A 388 10.82 8.78 -0.15
N VAL A 389 9.90 7.98 0.38
CA VAL A 389 9.93 6.51 0.26
C VAL A 389 9.25 5.98 -1.02
N LYS A 390 8.70 6.86 -1.87
CA LYS A 390 8.02 6.57 -3.15
C LYS A 390 6.88 5.55 -3.00
N LEU A 391 5.97 5.80 -2.06
CA LEU A 391 4.84 4.91 -1.77
C LEU A 391 3.49 5.56 -2.06
N ALA A 392 2.56 4.75 -2.58
CA ALA A 392 1.20 5.19 -2.87
C ALA A 392 0.39 5.37 -1.57
N ARG A 393 -0.47 6.41 -1.58
CA ARG A 393 -1.49 6.66 -0.56
C ARG A 393 -2.89 6.62 -1.18
N THR A 394 -3.89 6.35 -0.36
CA THR A 394 -5.29 6.54 -0.74
C THR A 394 -5.61 8.05 -0.86
N PRO A 395 -6.72 8.44 -1.50
CA PRO A 395 -7.14 9.84 -1.54
C PRO A 395 -7.27 10.48 -0.15
N GLU A 396 -7.60 9.68 0.89
CA GLU A 396 -7.73 10.12 2.27
C GLU A 396 -6.39 10.16 3.05
N GLY A 397 -5.27 9.89 2.38
CA GLY A 397 -3.93 10.01 2.93
C GLY A 397 -3.33 8.77 3.60
N TYR A 398 -4.06 7.64 3.67
CA TYR A 398 -3.54 6.38 4.22
C TYR A 398 -2.59 5.68 3.25
N PHE A 399 -1.60 4.97 3.78
CA PHE A 399 -0.75 4.12 2.95
C PHE A 399 -1.53 2.95 2.36
N MET A 400 -1.33 2.70 1.06
CA MET A 400 -2.06 1.67 0.32
C MET A 400 -1.21 0.41 0.17
N GLU A 401 -1.77 -0.72 0.58
CA GLU A 401 -1.15 -2.04 0.45
C GLU A 401 -1.02 -2.48 -1.03
N ALA A 402 -0.08 -3.39 -1.28
CA ALA A 402 0.14 -3.94 -2.63
C ALA A 402 -1.08 -4.71 -3.17
N HIS A 403 -1.81 -5.40 -2.33
CA HIS A 403 -3.04 -6.12 -2.71
C HIS A 403 -3.86 -6.51 -1.48
N VAL A 404 -5.09 -6.06 -1.39
CA VAL A 404 -5.99 -6.21 -0.23
C VAL A 404 -6.17 -7.66 0.27
N LYS A 405 -6.13 -8.66 -0.61
CA LYS A 405 -6.31 -10.08 -0.26
C LYS A 405 -5.01 -10.87 -0.21
N LEU A 406 -4.11 -10.63 -1.16
CA LEU A 406 -2.93 -11.47 -1.35
C LEU A 406 -1.69 -10.93 -0.62
N ARG A 407 -1.62 -9.61 -0.42
CA ARG A 407 -0.50 -8.91 0.22
C ARG A 407 -1.01 -7.75 1.10
N PRO A 408 -1.77 -8.07 2.17
CA PRO A 408 -2.55 -7.06 2.90
C PRO A 408 -1.74 -6.15 3.83
N VAL A 409 -0.48 -6.47 4.07
CA VAL A 409 0.46 -5.66 4.87
C VAL A 409 1.72 -5.27 4.12
N ASP A 410 1.93 -5.82 2.92
CA ASP A 410 3.05 -5.49 2.06
C ASP A 410 2.74 -4.23 1.26
N MET A 411 3.70 -3.33 1.11
CA MET A 411 3.60 -2.22 0.17
C MET A 411 3.96 -2.67 -1.24
N ALA A 412 3.68 -1.84 -2.25
CA ALA A 412 4.06 -2.11 -3.63
C ALA A 412 5.57 -2.30 -3.79
N THR A 413 6.37 -1.53 -3.05
CA THR A 413 7.82 -1.71 -2.94
C THR A 413 8.12 -2.86 -1.99
N GLU A 414 8.80 -3.89 -2.49
CA GLU A 414 9.19 -5.04 -1.68
C GLU A 414 10.13 -4.66 -0.52
N GLY A 415 9.95 -5.31 0.63
CA GLY A 415 10.72 -5.02 1.85
C GLY A 415 10.14 -3.89 2.69
N ILE A 416 9.05 -3.25 2.24
CA ILE A 416 8.32 -2.24 3.01
C ILE A 416 6.94 -2.79 3.38
N PHE A 417 6.55 -2.59 4.62
CA PHE A 417 5.31 -3.10 5.20
C PHE A 417 4.56 -1.98 5.91
N VAL A 418 3.25 -2.14 6.06
CA VAL A 418 2.39 -1.16 6.75
C VAL A 418 1.55 -1.84 7.83
N CYS A 419 1.33 -1.17 8.96
CA CYS A 419 0.46 -1.65 10.02
C CYS A 419 -0.22 -0.52 10.79
N GLY A 420 -1.29 -0.91 11.49
CA GLY A 420 -2.05 0.00 12.34
C GLY A 420 -2.86 1.03 11.56
N THR A 421 -3.12 2.15 12.20
CA THR A 421 -3.96 3.20 11.62
C THR A 421 -3.27 3.99 10.50
N ALA A 422 -1.98 3.80 10.29
CA ALA A 422 -1.29 4.28 9.08
C ALA A 422 -1.87 3.68 7.77
N HIS A 423 -2.43 2.48 7.85
CA HIS A 423 -3.06 1.78 6.74
C HIS A 423 -4.55 2.14 6.56
N SER A 424 -5.30 2.19 7.65
CA SER A 424 -6.71 2.58 7.66
C SER A 424 -7.22 2.66 9.10
N PRO A 425 -8.35 3.32 9.38
CA PRO A 425 -8.97 3.31 10.69
C PRO A 425 -9.27 1.88 11.17
N LYS A 426 -8.88 1.56 12.41
CA LYS A 426 -9.09 0.25 13.02
C LYS A 426 -8.98 0.28 14.55
N LEU A 427 -9.46 -0.76 15.18
CA LEU A 427 -9.37 -0.94 16.62
C LEU A 427 -7.93 -1.26 17.07
N ILE A 428 -7.66 -1.09 18.36
CA ILE A 428 -6.36 -1.43 18.96
C ILE A 428 -6.01 -2.90 18.72
N SER A 429 -6.94 -3.82 18.95
CA SER A 429 -6.72 -5.26 18.74
C SER A 429 -6.39 -5.58 17.28
N GLU A 430 -7.08 -4.97 16.33
CA GLU A 430 -6.78 -5.11 14.90
C GLU A 430 -5.42 -4.50 14.55
N SER A 431 -5.07 -3.35 15.16
CA SER A 431 -3.79 -2.68 14.98
C SER A 431 -2.62 -3.54 15.45
N ILE A 432 -2.76 -4.19 16.62
CA ILE A 432 -1.76 -5.11 17.17
C ILE A 432 -1.63 -6.35 16.30
N ALA A 433 -2.75 -6.96 15.89
CA ALA A 433 -2.73 -8.13 15.00
C ALA A 433 -2.03 -7.81 13.67
N GLN A 434 -2.31 -6.64 13.08
CA GLN A 434 -1.65 -6.22 11.85
C GLN A 434 -0.17 -5.91 12.04
N ALA A 435 0.24 -5.38 13.19
CA ALA A 435 1.65 -5.17 13.52
C ALA A 435 2.44 -6.49 13.54
N TYR A 436 1.90 -7.53 14.16
CA TYR A 436 2.50 -8.87 14.11
C TYR A 436 2.50 -9.48 12.72
N ALA A 437 1.46 -9.24 11.93
CA ALA A 437 1.42 -9.66 10.53
C ALA A 437 2.52 -8.99 9.71
N ALA A 438 2.72 -7.68 9.86
CA ALA A 438 3.79 -6.94 9.20
C ALA A 438 5.18 -7.43 9.66
N ALA A 439 5.39 -7.64 10.96
CA ALA A 439 6.63 -8.20 11.50
C ALA A 439 6.90 -9.61 10.95
N SER A 440 5.90 -10.49 10.91
CA SER A 440 6.02 -11.83 10.35
C SER A 440 6.40 -11.81 8.86
N ARG A 441 5.81 -10.90 8.08
CA ARG A 441 6.17 -10.72 6.67
C ARG A 441 7.59 -10.17 6.52
N ALA A 442 7.98 -9.19 7.33
CA ALA A 442 9.33 -8.62 7.32
C ALA A 442 10.41 -9.65 7.61
N VAL A 443 10.16 -10.57 8.53
CA VAL A 443 11.08 -11.68 8.87
C VAL A 443 11.35 -12.59 7.66
N THR A 444 10.42 -12.73 6.71
CA THR A 444 10.68 -13.54 5.50
C THR A 444 11.85 -13.01 4.65
N PHE A 445 12.18 -11.73 4.79
CA PHE A 445 13.39 -11.12 4.18
C PHE A 445 14.58 -11.18 5.12
N LEU A 446 14.40 -10.77 6.39
CA LEU A 446 15.49 -10.72 7.37
C LEU A 446 16.09 -12.09 7.69
N ALA A 447 15.32 -13.17 7.55
CA ALA A 447 15.80 -14.53 7.76
C ALA A 447 16.74 -15.07 6.65
N GLN A 448 16.91 -14.32 5.56
CA GLN A 448 17.79 -14.71 4.47
C GLN A 448 19.17 -14.09 4.66
N ASP A 449 20.20 -14.89 4.50
CA ASP A 449 21.60 -14.39 4.54
C ASP A 449 21.90 -13.53 3.31
N TYR A 450 21.26 -13.85 2.18
CA TYR A 450 21.41 -13.12 0.92
C TYR A 450 20.11 -13.16 0.10
N LEU A 451 19.91 -12.14 -0.70
CA LEU A 451 18.89 -12.10 -1.75
C LEU A 451 19.54 -12.44 -3.10
N THR A 452 18.84 -13.24 -3.88
CA THR A 452 19.20 -13.48 -5.28
C THR A 452 18.51 -12.44 -6.16
N LEU A 453 19.29 -11.62 -6.83
CA LEU A 453 18.79 -10.63 -7.77
C LEU A 453 18.49 -11.28 -9.11
N SER A 454 17.45 -10.79 -9.80
CA SER A 454 17.20 -11.17 -11.19
C SER A 454 18.42 -10.86 -12.05
N ALA A 455 18.80 -11.76 -12.92
CA ALA A 455 19.86 -11.53 -13.89
C ALA A 455 19.37 -10.74 -15.13
N VAL A 456 18.05 -10.50 -15.24
CA VAL A 456 17.47 -9.68 -16.31
C VAL A 456 17.52 -8.21 -15.88
N THR A 457 18.48 -7.48 -16.41
CA THR A 457 18.70 -6.06 -16.14
C THR A 457 18.96 -5.29 -17.42
N ALA A 458 18.63 -4.00 -17.44
CA ALA A 458 19.03 -3.13 -18.53
C ALA A 458 20.53 -2.81 -18.41
N ARG A 459 21.23 -2.76 -19.54
CA ARG A 459 22.65 -2.43 -19.60
C ARG A 459 22.88 -1.29 -20.59
N VAL A 460 23.75 -0.38 -20.23
CA VAL A 460 24.15 0.72 -21.10
C VAL A 460 25.44 0.33 -21.85
N GLU A 461 25.44 0.48 -23.18
CA GLU A 461 26.64 0.44 -23.98
C GLU A 461 27.25 1.85 -24.02
N ALA A 462 28.31 2.08 -23.22
CA ALA A 462 28.87 3.39 -23.00
C ALA A 462 29.26 4.13 -24.30
N ASP A 463 29.82 3.39 -25.25
CA ASP A 463 30.28 3.92 -26.55
C ASP A 463 29.11 4.41 -27.43
N LYS A 464 27.89 3.96 -27.16
CA LYS A 464 26.66 4.35 -27.88
C LYS A 464 25.82 5.37 -27.11
N CYS A 465 26.19 5.65 -25.86
CA CYS A 465 25.39 6.56 -25.03
C CYS A 465 25.55 8.01 -25.47
N ALA A 466 24.47 8.59 -26.00
CA ALA A 466 24.42 10.00 -26.42
C ALA A 466 23.99 10.96 -25.29
N SER A 467 23.91 10.51 -24.04
CA SER A 467 23.43 11.32 -22.90
C SER A 467 22.04 11.95 -23.10
N CYS A 468 21.17 11.29 -23.85
CA CYS A 468 19.85 11.84 -24.22
C CYS A 468 18.84 11.87 -23.05
N LEU A 469 19.17 11.25 -21.90
CA LEU A 469 18.35 11.21 -20.68
C LEU A 469 17.02 10.45 -20.80
N ILE A 470 16.72 9.78 -21.91
CA ILE A 470 15.49 9.00 -22.08
C ILE A 470 15.38 7.92 -21.01
N CYS A 471 16.42 7.10 -20.82
CA CYS A 471 16.45 6.08 -19.81
C CYS A 471 16.25 6.61 -18.37
N VAL A 472 16.77 7.81 -18.08
CA VAL A 472 16.61 8.48 -16.77
C VAL A 472 15.15 8.90 -16.55
N ARG A 473 14.50 9.42 -17.59
CA ARG A 473 13.13 9.96 -17.50
C ARG A 473 12.05 8.88 -17.59
N SER A 474 12.31 7.81 -18.36
CA SER A 474 11.35 6.72 -18.56
C SER A 474 11.39 5.68 -17.44
N CYS A 475 12.43 5.65 -16.61
CA CYS A 475 12.54 4.66 -15.55
C CYS A 475 11.59 4.97 -14.38
N PRO A 476 10.56 4.14 -14.12
CA PRO A 476 9.64 4.38 -13.01
C PRO A 476 10.29 4.16 -11.63
N TYR A 477 11.51 3.58 -11.61
CA TYR A 477 12.27 3.27 -10.39
C TYR A 477 13.44 4.23 -10.15
N ASP A 478 13.65 5.22 -11.04
CA ASP A 478 14.73 6.22 -10.94
C ASP A 478 16.14 5.60 -10.82
N VAL A 479 16.36 4.49 -11.54
CA VAL A 479 17.62 3.72 -11.48
C VAL A 479 18.73 4.30 -12.36
N PRO A 480 18.48 4.66 -13.64
CA PRO A 480 19.53 5.20 -14.49
C PRO A 480 19.98 6.59 -14.00
N LYS A 481 21.28 6.78 -13.87
CA LYS A 481 21.90 8.07 -13.52
C LYS A 481 23.00 8.42 -14.52
N ILE A 482 23.28 9.68 -14.70
CA ILE A 482 24.39 10.12 -15.53
C ILE A 482 25.62 10.20 -14.62
N ASN A 483 26.69 9.51 -14.99
CA ASN A 483 27.96 9.56 -14.29
C ASN A 483 28.79 10.82 -14.66
N ALA A 484 29.96 10.95 -14.07
CA ALA A 484 30.85 12.09 -14.30
C ALA A 484 31.33 12.25 -15.75
N ASP A 485 31.35 11.15 -16.52
CA ASP A 485 31.74 11.13 -17.93
C ASP A 485 30.57 11.45 -18.87
N GLY A 486 29.40 11.77 -18.34
CA GLY A 486 28.20 12.04 -19.13
C GLY A 486 27.50 10.80 -19.69
N VAL A 487 27.87 9.61 -19.25
CA VAL A 487 27.29 8.34 -19.69
C VAL A 487 26.23 7.88 -18.68
N SER A 488 25.12 7.33 -19.18
CA SER A 488 24.12 6.71 -18.31
C SER A 488 24.70 5.44 -17.65
N GLU A 489 24.51 5.33 -16.35
CA GLU A 489 24.86 4.15 -15.57
C GLU A 489 23.60 3.58 -14.91
N ILE A 490 23.47 2.26 -14.94
CA ILE A 490 22.34 1.53 -14.36
C ILE A 490 22.88 0.62 -13.27
N ASP A 491 22.43 0.86 -12.02
CA ASP A 491 22.71 -0.07 -10.94
C ASP A 491 21.86 -1.34 -11.16
N GLU A 492 22.53 -2.44 -11.46
CA GLU A 492 21.88 -3.73 -11.70
C GLU A 492 21.11 -4.26 -10.49
N ALA A 493 21.48 -3.85 -9.27
CA ALA A 493 20.82 -4.24 -8.03
C ALA A 493 19.44 -3.55 -7.87
N LEU A 494 19.29 -2.36 -8.43
CA LEU A 494 18.06 -1.57 -8.42
C LEU A 494 17.18 -1.81 -9.65
N CYS A 495 17.76 -2.37 -10.73
CA CYS A 495 17.07 -2.56 -11.99
C CYS A 495 16.11 -3.74 -11.95
N ASN A 496 14.82 -3.49 -12.20
CA ASN A 496 13.78 -4.52 -12.27
C ASN A 496 13.66 -5.19 -13.65
N GLY A 497 14.49 -4.83 -14.63
CA GLY A 497 14.47 -5.41 -15.98
C GLY A 497 13.16 -5.16 -16.74
N CYS A 498 12.38 -4.14 -16.40
CA CYS A 498 11.08 -3.85 -17.01
C CYS A 498 11.16 -3.42 -18.48
N GLY A 499 12.33 -2.91 -18.94
CA GLY A 499 12.55 -2.50 -20.32
C GLY A 499 12.08 -1.08 -20.67
N GLU A 500 11.37 -0.37 -19.78
CA GLU A 500 10.82 0.98 -20.05
C GLU A 500 11.87 1.99 -20.52
N CYS A 501 13.08 1.91 -19.99
CA CYS A 501 14.19 2.76 -20.41
C CYS A 501 14.68 2.46 -21.86
N VAL A 502 14.32 1.32 -22.43
CA VAL A 502 14.72 0.89 -23.77
C VAL A 502 13.63 1.23 -24.80
N THR A 503 12.36 1.17 -24.37
CA THR A 503 11.21 1.35 -25.26
C THR A 503 10.76 2.81 -25.40
N GLY A 504 11.33 3.76 -24.74
CA GLY A 504 11.11 5.21 -24.81
C GLY A 504 10.03 5.69 -25.79
N CYS A 505 10.11 6.62 -26.62
CA CYS A 505 9.14 6.91 -27.68
C CYS A 505 9.40 6.00 -28.90
N ALA A 506 8.57 4.98 -29.09
CA ALA A 506 8.74 3.98 -30.14
C ALA A 506 8.69 4.60 -31.57
N GLU A 507 7.87 5.62 -31.77
CA GLU A 507 7.68 6.30 -33.06
C GLU A 507 8.74 7.39 -33.32
N GLY A 508 9.58 7.74 -32.34
CA GLY A 508 10.54 8.83 -32.44
C GLY A 508 9.91 10.24 -32.65
N ALA A 509 8.58 10.34 -32.43
CA ALA A 509 7.83 11.60 -32.64
C ALA A 509 8.15 12.67 -31.59
N LEU A 510 8.66 12.27 -30.41
CA LEU A 510 9.04 13.17 -29.33
C LEU A 510 10.55 13.36 -29.30
N GLN A 511 10.98 14.60 -29.29
CA GLN A 511 12.39 14.98 -29.12
C GLN A 511 12.50 16.07 -28.07
N ILE A 512 13.69 16.21 -27.47
CA ILE A 512 13.98 17.28 -26.53
C ILE A 512 14.60 18.44 -27.30
N ILE A 513 13.84 19.55 -27.39
CA ILE A 513 14.29 20.77 -28.00
C ILE A 513 14.30 21.86 -26.93
N ASP A 514 15.43 22.53 -26.73
CA ASP A 514 15.62 23.56 -25.71
C ASP A 514 15.24 23.12 -24.30
N GLY A 515 15.53 21.86 -23.96
CA GLY A 515 15.21 21.27 -22.65
C GLY A 515 13.74 20.93 -22.40
N LYS A 516 12.90 20.98 -23.45
CA LYS A 516 11.47 20.60 -23.40
C LYS A 516 11.16 19.56 -24.46
N ALA A 517 10.33 18.58 -24.09
CA ALA A 517 9.78 17.64 -25.05
C ALA A 517 8.82 18.37 -25.99
N LYS A 518 9.02 18.22 -27.29
CA LYS A 518 8.15 18.77 -28.33
C LYS A 518 7.87 17.70 -29.36
N MET A 519 6.63 17.67 -29.86
CA MET A 519 6.31 16.89 -31.04
C MET A 519 6.96 17.54 -32.25
N VAL A 520 7.81 16.82 -32.94
CA VAL A 520 8.57 17.35 -34.10
C VAL A 520 7.87 17.07 -35.41
N ASN A 521 7.06 16.01 -35.48
CA ASN A 521 6.26 15.65 -36.64
C ASN A 521 4.98 14.92 -36.20
N GLU A 522 3.82 15.44 -36.58
CA GLU A 522 2.52 14.87 -36.23
C GLU A 522 2.24 13.56 -36.99
N MET A 523 2.83 13.39 -38.17
CA MET A 523 2.67 12.15 -38.96
C MET A 523 3.27 10.91 -38.31
N PHE A 524 4.20 11.09 -37.35
CA PHE A 524 4.84 10.00 -36.62
C PHE A 524 4.11 9.65 -35.31
N CYS A 525 3.04 10.34 -34.99
CA CYS A 525 2.28 10.13 -33.75
C CYS A 525 0.96 9.41 -34.03
N ASP A 526 0.80 8.21 -33.49
CA ASP A 526 -0.43 7.41 -33.57
C ASP A 526 -1.56 7.89 -32.65
N GLY A 527 -1.26 8.79 -31.72
CA GLY A 527 -2.25 9.38 -30.81
C GLY A 527 -2.66 8.49 -29.66
N PHE A 528 -2.08 7.29 -29.46
CA PHE A 528 -2.46 6.38 -28.38
C PHE A 528 -2.11 6.90 -26.96
N GLY A 529 -1.24 7.90 -26.85
CA GLY A 529 -0.98 8.59 -25.61
C GLY A 529 -0.01 7.90 -24.65
N ASP A 530 0.74 6.90 -25.08
CA ASP A 530 1.71 6.17 -24.24
C ASP A 530 2.77 7.10 -23.64
N CYS A 531 3.18 8.15 -24.39
CA CYS A 531 4.11 9.17 -23.90
C CYS A 531 3.54 10.03 -22.76
N ILE A 532 2.21 10.14 -22.62
CA ILE A 532 1.55 10.94 -21.58
C ILE A 532 1.68 10.26 -20.24
N GLY A 533 1.52 8.94 -20.18
CA GLY A 533 1.72 8.12 -18.97
C GLY A 533 3.14 8.21 -18.42
N SER A 534 4.13 8.52 -19.27
CA SER A 534 5.54 8.65 -18.90
C SER A 534 5.95 10.09 -18.56
N CYS A 535 5.04 11.07 -18.63
CA CYS A 535 5.35 12.46 -18.33
C CYS A 535 5.15 12.76 -16.83
N PRO A 536 6.21 12.87 -16.02
CA PRO A 536 6.10 13.03 -14.56
C PRO A 536 5.48 14.34 -14.12
N THR A 537 5.46 15.36 -15.01
CA THR A 537 4.91 16.69 -14.70
C THR A 537 3.50 16.89 -15.26
N GLY A 538 2.94 15.91 -15.98
CA GLY A 538 1.66 16.06 -16.67
C GLY A 538 1.65 17.16 -17.74
N ALA A 539 2.81 17.55 -18.25
CA ALA A 539 2.94 18.63 -19.25
C ALA A 539 2.45 18.23 -20.64
N LEU A 540 2.37 16.91 -20.92
CA LEU A 540 1.83 16.38 -22.16
C LEU A 540 0.33 16.09 -21.96
N LYS A 541 -0.49 16.52 -22.91
CA LYS A 541 -1.95 16.31 -22.90
C LYS A 541 -2.41 15.93 -24.31
N ILE A 542 -3.42 15.08 -24.40
CA ILE A 542 -4.13 14.83 -25.65
C ILE A 542 -5.00 16.04 -25.97
N VAL A 543 -4.87 16.55 -27.19
CA VAL A 543 -5.70 17.64 -27.71
C VAL A 543 -6.27 17.16 -29.04
N GLU A 544 -7.60 17.06 -29.13
CA GLU A 544 -8.26 16.74 -30.39
C GLU A 544 -8.18 17.94 -31.33
N ARG A 545 -7.61 17.74 -32.50
CA ARG A 545 -7.53 18.71 -33.58
C ARG A 545 -7.45 18.01 -34.93
N GLU A 546 -7.73 18.73 -35.99
CA GLU A 546 -7.40 18.23 -37.33
C GLU A 546 -5.88 18.18 -37.49
N ALA A 547 -5.35 17.02 -37.85
CA ALA A 547 -3.94 16.76 -38.08
C ALA A 547 -3.76 16.03 -39.43
N GLU A 548 -2.55 16.02 -39.97
CA GLU A 548 -2.21 15.15 -41.09
C GLU A 548 -2.38 13.67 -40.70
N ALA A 549 -2.76 12.84 -41.67
CA ALA A 549 -2.93 11.41 -41.42
C ALA A 549 -1.60 10.77 -41.00
N PHE A 550 -1.66 9.83 -40.06
CA PHE A 550 -0.49 9.05 -39.64
C PHE A 550 0.10 8.29 -40.82
N ASP A 551 1.40 8.40 -40.99
CA ASP A 551 2.15 7.73 -42.07
C ASP A 551 3.05 6.65 -41.45
N GLU A 552 2.60 5.41 -41.56
CA GLU A 552 3.29 4.24 -41.01
C GLU A 552 4.61 3.97 -41.73
N ASP A 553 4.66 4.16 -43.05
CA ASP A 553 5.84 3.92 -43.84
C ASP A 553 6.97 4.91 -43.53
N ALA A 554 6.62 6.20 -43.38
CA ALA A 554 7.58 7.21 -42.98
C ALA A 554 8.09 7.02 -41.52
N THR A 555 7.26 6.46 -40.63
CA THR A 555 7.64 6.16 -39.25
C THR A 555 8.63 4.99 -39.18
N LEU A 556 8.49 3.99 -40.05
CA LEU A 556 9.38 2.82 -40.14
C LEU A 556 10.75 3.15 -40.74
N GLU A 557 10.85 4.23 -41.55
CA GLU A 557 12.11 4.68 -42.15
C GLU A 557 12.93 5.58 -41.22
N HIS A 558 12.33 6.12 -40.15
CA HIS A 558 12.95 7.05 -39.20
C HIS A 558 13.52 6.30 -37.98
#